data_ea597e54ad1d758cf512b717c8eff94f
#
_entry.id   ea597e54ad1d758cf512b717c8eff94f
#
_cell.length_a   1.000
_cell.length_b   1.000
_cell.length_c   1.000
_cell.angle_alpha   90.00
_cell.angle_beta   90.00
_cell.angle_gamma   90.00
#
_symmetry.space_group_name_H-M   'P 1'
#
loop_
_entity.id
_entity.type
_entity.pdbx_description
1 polymer ?
#
loop_
_entity_poly.entity_id
_entity_poly.type
_entity_poly.pdbx_seq_one_letter_code
_entity_poly.pdbx_strand_id
1 'polypeptide(L)'
;PPPPPARKTRQRYLSVSVTPYNASLGDLAKDVQGVIDQTNIPLGISTRLGGSYETQQDTFKDMVTLALLIMMLVYIVMASQFESFSKPFIIMMSIPFAITGTILALLITGTTLDMMGALGLILLIGIVVKNGIVLVDYINLMRDRGYELKEAIALSGQSRLRPVLMTAFTTILGMVPMAMSTSEGSELWHGMGVVVIGGLTVS
;
A
#
# COMPACT_ATOMS: atom_id res chain seq x y z
N PRO A 1 -2.13 -15.84 40.87
CA PRO A 1 -1.67 -14.57 41.39
C PRO A 1 -1.53 -13.60 40.20
N PRO A 2 -2.01 -12.35 40.33
CA PRO A 2 -1.85 -11.39 39.24
C PRO A 2 -0.35 -11.13 38.98
N PRO A 3 0.08 -10.94 37.72
CA PRO A 3 1.48 -10.68 37.41
C PRO A 3 1.94 -9.38 38.09
N PRO A 4 3.20 -9.29 38.52
CA PRO A 4 3.72 -8.09 39.19
C PRO A 4 3.61 -6.87 38.26
N PRO A 5 3.26 -5.69 38.81
CA PRO A 5 3.09 -4.47 38.01
C PRO A 5 4.45 -4.11 37.37
N ALA A 6 4.49 -4.10 36.04
CA ALA A 6 5.66 -3.66 35.31
C ALA A 6 5.76 -2.12 35.37
N ARG A 7 7.01 -1.58 35.34
CA ARG A 7 7.25 -0.13 35.37
C ARG A 7 7.69 0.37 33.99
N LYS A 8 6.85 1.15 33.36
CA LYS A 8 7.24 1.99 32.23
C LYS A 8 7.26 3.45 32.73
N THR A 9 8.38 4.14 32.61
CA THR A 9 8.52 5.56 33.01
C THR A 9 8.08 5.90 34.45
N ARG A 10 8.57 5.16 35.47
CA ARG A 10 8.28 5.36 36.92
C ARG A 10 6.82 5.26 37.36
N GLN A 11 5.89 4.92 36.48
CA GLN A 11 4.47 4.71 36.82
C GLN A 11 4.18 3.21 36.92
N ARG A 12 3.27 2.84 37.84
CA ARG A 12 2.74 1.48 37.92
C ARG A 12 1.66 1.31 36.86
N TYR A 13 1.74 0.24 36.08
CA TYR A 13 0.70 -0.08 35.12
C TYR A 13 0.23 -1.53 35.28
N LEU A 14 -1.03 -1.74 35.01
CA LEU A 14 -1.64 -3.06 34.88
C LEU A 14 -1.90 -3.31 33.38
N SER A 15 -1.41 -4.42 32.86
CA SER A 15 -1.68 -4.83 31.49
C SER A 15 -2.77 -5.90 31.49
N VAL A 16 -3.81 -5.68 30.72
CA VAL A 16 -4.84 -6.68 30.41
C VAL A 16 -4.64 -7.10 28.97
N SER A 17 -4.30 -8.38 28.76
CA SER A 17 -4.12 -8.93 27.41
C SER A 17 -5.45 -9.44 26.89
N VAL A 18 -5.85 -8.97 25.72
CA VAL A 18 -7.03 -9.43 24.98
C VAL A 18 -6.57 -10.03 23.67
N THR A 19 -6.97 -11.27 23.42
CA THR A 19 -6.62 -12.00 22.19
C THR A 19 -7.82 -11.99 21.25
N PRO A 20 -7.69 -11.56 19.99
CA PRO A 20 -8.80 -11.62 19.03
C PRO A 20 -9.13 -13.08 18.72
N TYR A 21 -10.41 -13.39 18.71
CA TYR A 21 -10.95 -14.67 18.25
C TYR A 21 -11.93 -14.39 17.11
N ASN A 22 -11.56 -14.76 15.90
CA ASN A 22 -12.36 -14.57 14.68
C ASN A 22 -12.75 -13.11 14.38
N ALA A 23 -11.94 -12.13 14.82
CA ALA A 23 -12.15 -10.69 14.58
C ALA A 23 -10.84 -10.03 14.19
N SER A 24 -10.91 -8.92 13.42
CA SER A 24 -9.71 -8.15 13.08
C SER A 24 -9.18 -7.40 14.31
N LEU A 25 -7.87 -7.13 14.33
CA LEU A 25 -7.24 -6.37 15.41
C LEU A 25 -7.84 -4.95 15.53
N GLY A 26 -8.26 -4.37 14.40
CA GLY A 26 -8.90 -3.05 14.36
C GLY A 26 -10.30 -3.03 14.94
N ASP A 27 -11.11 -4.06 14.69
CA ASP A 27 -12.46 -4.16 15.24
C ASP A 27 -12.40 -4.42 16.74
N LEU A 28 -11.52 -5.33 17.18
CA LEU A 28 -11.27 -5.56 18.60
C LEU A 28 -10.84 -4.27 19.32
N ALA A 29 -9.98 -3.47 18.71
CA ALA A 29 -9.54 -2.21 19.30
C ALA A 29 -10.69 -1.20 19.46
N LYS A 30 -11.62 -1.14 18.50
CA LYS A 30 -12.83 -0.31 18.57
C LYS A 30 -13.76 -0.77 19.68
N ASP A 31 -13.98 -2.07 19.81
CA ASP A 31 -14.84 -2.65 20.84
C ASP A 31 -14.26 -2.37 22.24
N VAL A 32 -12.96 -2.60 22.42
CA VAL A 32 -12.27 -2.32 23.68
C VAL A 32 -12.29 -0.81 24.00
N GLN A 33 -12.09 0.06 23.00
CA GLN A 33 -12.19 1.51 23.19
C GLN A 33 -13.62 1.91 23.62
N GLY A 34 -14.64 1.32 23.00
CA GLY A 34 -16.04 1.55 23.36
C GLY A 34 -16.36 1.15 24.81
N VAL A 35 -15.79 0.04 25.29
CA VAL A 35 -15.91 -0.39 26.70
C VAL A 35 -15.19 0.58 27.63
N ILE A 36 -14.00 1.03 27.27
CA ILE A 36 -13.23 2.02 28.05
C ILE A 36 -14.00 3.33 28.17
N ASP A 37 -14.57 3.82 27.07
CA ASP A 37 -15.31 5.10 27.03
C ASP A 37 -16.61 5.04 27.84
N GLN A 38 -17.22 3.86 27.99
CA GLN A 38 -18.42 3.62 28.80
C GLN A 38 -18.10 3.37 30.28
N THR A 39 -16.84 3.10 30.61
CA THR A 39 -16.41 2.78 31.97
C THR A 39 -16.03 4.08 32.71
N ASN A 40 -16.61 4.28 33.90
CA ASN A 40 -16.25 5.43 34.72
C ASN A 40 -14.88 5.23 35.37
N ILE A 41 -13.84 5.79 34.73
CA ILE A 41 -12.46 5.64 35.16
C ILE A 41 -12.16 6.70 36.23
N PRO A 42 -11.64 6.31 37.41
CA PRO A 42 -11.29 7.26 38.47
C PRO A 42 -10.24 8.27 38.06
N LEU A 43 -10.34 9.49 38.55
CA LEU A 43 -9.34 10.55 38.32
C LEU A 43 -7.95 10.08 38.76
N GLY A 44 -6.98 10.17 37.84
CA GLY A 44 -5.58 9.75 38.07
C GLY A 44 -5.20 8.42 37.42
N ILE A 45 -6.13 7.70 36.78
CA ILE A 45 -5.85 6.51 35.98
C ILE A 45 -5.96 6.87 34.50
N SER A 46 -4.91 6.61 33.72
CA SER A 46 -4.93 6.72 32.28
C SER A 46 -4.97 5.33 31.66
N THR A 47 -5.87 5.12 30.73
CA THR A 47 -5.96 3.89 29.92
C THR A 47 -5.37 4.13 28.54
N ARG A 48 -4.68 3.13 28.00
CA ARG A 48 -4.08 3.19 26.69
C ARG A 48 -4.16 1.82 26.03
N LEU A 49 -4.61 1.79 24.80
CA LEU A 49 -4.47 0.62 23.95
C LEU A 49 -3.02 0.51 23.51
N GLY A 50 -2.36 -0.57 23.89
CA GLY A 50 -0.94 -0.84 23.59
C GLY A 50 -0.75 -2.15 22.85
N GLY A 51 0.52 -2.57 22.76
CA GLY A 51 0.88 -3.84 22.14
C GLY A 51 0.78 -3.83 20.62
N SER A 52 0.30 -4.92 20.03
CA SER A 52 0.25 -5.10 18.58
C SER A 52 -0.55 -4.02 17.85
N TYR A 53 -1.60 -3.49 18.45
CA TYR A 53 -2.41 -2.43 17.87
C TYR A 53 -1.64 -1.09 17.75
N GLU A 54 -0.96 -0.69 18.83
CA GLU A 54 -0.11 0.52 18.82
C GLU A 54 1.01 0.40 17.78
N THR A 55 1.71 -0.75 17.77
CA THR A 55 2.75 -1.03 16.79
C THR A 55 2.22 -1.00 15.36
N GLN A 56 1.05 -1.56 15.12
CA GLN A 56 0.42 -1.53 13.81
C GLN A 56 0.09 -0.10 13.36
N GLN A 57 -0.49 0.73 14.24
CA GLN A 57 -0.77 2.13 13.91
C GLN A 57 0.48 2.95 13.61
N ASP A 58 1.52 2.80 14.42
CA ASP A 58 2.77 3.52 14.20
C ASP A 58 3.43 3.07 12.89
N THR A 59 3.44 1.77 12.61
CA THR A 59 3.94 1.25 11.34
C THR A 59 3.14 1.77 10.14
N PHE A 60 1.81 1.86 10.23
CA PHE A 60 1.01 2.45 9.15
C PHE A 60 1.34 3.92 8.90
N LYS A 61 1.54 4.72 9.95
CA LYS A 61 1.98 6.13 9.81
C LYS A 61 3.35 6.22 9.14
N ASP A 62 4.28 5.37 9.56
CA ASP A 62 5.62 5.32 8.99
C ASP A 62 5.56 4.92 7.51
N MET A 63 4.73 3.94 7.13
CA MET A 63 4.52 3.51 5.75
C MET A 63 3.91 4.61 4.88
N VAL A 64 2.92 5.35 5.38
CA VAL A 64 2.36 6.51 4.66
C VAL A 64 3.43 7.58 4.44
N THR A 65 4.22 7.86 5.46
CA THR A 65 5.34 8.82 5.37
C THR A 65 6.38 8.37 4.35
N LEU A 66 6.76 7.09 4.37
CA LEU A 66 7.66 6.49 3.40
C LEU A 66 7.08 6.53 1.98
N ALA A 67 5.81 6.21 1.80
CA ALA A 67 5.15 6.28 0.50
C ALA A 67 5.18 7.69 -0.08
N LEU A 68 4.88 8.71 0.74
CA LEU A 68 4.96 10.11 0.33
C LEU A 68 6.38 10.52 -0.02
N LEU A 69 7.37 10.10 0.75
CA LEU A 69 8.77 10.36 0.49
C LEU A 69 9.24 9.70 -0.81
N ILE A 70 8.85 8.44 -1.04
CA ILE A 70 9.14 7.72 -2.28
C ILE A 70 8.49 8.43 -3.47
N MET A 71 7.22 8.82 -3.38
CA MET A 71 6.54 9.57 -4.45
C MET A 71 7.25 10.88 -4.76
N MET A 72 7.69 11.61 -3.73
CA MET A 72 8.44 12.86 -3.89
C MET A 72 9.79 12.62 -4.58
N LEU A 73 10.55 11.62 -4.15
CA LEU A 73 11.83 11.27 -4.76
C LEU A 73 11.67 10.84 -6.22
N VAL A 74 10.69 9.98 -6.50
CA VAL A 74 10.37 9.53 -7.86
C VAL A 74 9.98 10.72 -8.74
N TYR A 75 9.18 11.65 -8.22
CA TYR A 75 8.83 12.88 -8.94
C TYR A 75 10.06 13.73 -9.27
N ILE A 76 10.96 13.95 -8.31
CA ILE A 76 12.18 14.74 -8.52
C ILE A 76 13.07 14.09 -9.57
N VAL A 77 13.28 12.76 -9.47
CA VAL A 77 14.10 12.02 -10.45
C VAL A 77 13.49 12.09 -11.84
N MET A 78 12.18 11.90 -11.97
CA MET A 78 11.49 12.04 -13.25
C MET A 78 11.55 13.47 -13.80
N ALA A 79 11.37 14.49 -12.96
CA ALA A 79 11.45 15.88 -13.37
C ALA A 79 12.85 16.22 -13.91
N SER A 80 13.89 15.70 -13.27
CA SER A 80 15.27 15.83 -13.75
C SER A 80 15.51 15.09 -15.08
N GLN A 81 14.97 13.88 -15.22
CA GLN A 81 15.18 13.05 -16.42
C GLN A 81 14.42 13.58 -17.64
N PHE A 82 13.21 14.09 -17.45
CA PHE A 82 12.39 14.62 -18.54
C PHE A 82 12.58 16.13 -18.80
N GLU A 83 13.43 16.79 -18.01
CA GLU A 83 13.62 18.25 -18.05
C GLU A 83 12.28 19.02 -18.09
N SER A 84 11.28 18.53 -17.37
CA SER A 84 9.90 19.03 -17.38
C SER A 84 9.17 18.65 -16.10
N PHE A 85 8.43 19.58 -15.52
CA PHE A 85 7.59 19.33 -14.36
C PHE A 85 6.22 18.73 -14.72
N SER A 86 5.73 18.93 -15.93
CA SER A 86 4.41 18.46 -16.35
C SER A 86 4.39 16.96 -16.66
N LYS A 87 5.46 16.42 -17.26
CA LYS A 87 5.53 15.00 -17.65
C LYS A 87 5.46 14.05 -16.44
N PRO A 88 6.24 14.26 -15.36
CA PRO A 88 6.12 13.46 -14.14
C PRO A 88 4.72 13.51 -13.53
N PHE A 89 4.08 14.67 -13.54
CA PHE A 89 2.73 14.81 -13.01
C PHE A 89 1.71 13.96 -13.78
N ILE A 90 1.81 13.94 -15.13
CA ILE A 90 0.96 13.09 -15.97
C ILE A 90 1.18 11.59 -15.65
N ILE A 91 2.43 11.17 -15.49
CA ILE A 91 2.75 9.78 -15.12
C ILE A 91 2.17 9.43 -13.76
N MET A 92 2.29 10.32 -12.77
CA MET A 92 1.76 10.08 -11.43
C MET A 92 0.23 9.99 -11.38
N MET A 93 -0.49 10.53 -12.36
CA MET A 93 -1.94 10.37 -12.48
C MET A 93 -2.38 8.91 -12.72
N SER A 94 -1.46 8.00 -13.05
CA SER A 94 -1.75 6.56 -13.11
C SER A 94 -1.86 5.91 -11.72
N ILE A 95 -1.25 6.49 -10.68
CA ILE A 95 -1.27 5.94 -9.31
C ILE A 95 -2.69 5.84 -8.72
N PRO A 96 -3.58 6.86 -8.83
CA PRO A 96 -4.96 6.74 -8.39
C PRO A 96 -5.72 5.56 -9.00
N PHE A 97 -5.48 5.24 -10.28
CA PHE A 97 -6.11 4.08 -10.93
C PHE A 97 -5.61 2.77 -10.32
N ALA A 98 -4.31 2.66 -10.05
CA ALA A 98 -3.74 1.49 -9.39
C ALA A 98 -4.31 1.32 -7.96
N ILE A 99 -4.46 2.41 -7.21
CA ILE A 99 -5.09 2.38 -5.88
C ILE A 99 -6.55 1.92 -5.98
N THR A 100 -7.30 2.40 -6.97
CA THR A 100 -8.68 1.96 -7.21
C THR A 100 -8.74 0.46 -7.47
N GLY A 101 -7.84 -0.08 -8.31
CA GLY A 101 -7.71 -1.51 -8.56
C GLY A 101 -7.40 -2.31 -7.31
N THR A 102 -6.51 -1.80 -6.46
CA THR A 102 -6.20 -2.41 -5.16
C THR A 102 -7.43 -2.46 -4.25
N ILE A 103 -8.16 -1.35 -4.11
CA ILE A 103 -9.37 -1.29 -3.26
C ILE A 103 -10.41 -2.30 -3.76
N LEU A 104 -10.64 -2.37 -5.07
CA LEU A 104 -11.56 -3.34 -5.66
C LEU A 104 -11.14 -4.78 -5.38
N ALA A 105 -9.85 -5.10 -5.52
CA ALA A 105 -9.35 -6.44 -5.23
C ALA A 105 -9.51 -6.82 -3.75
N LEU A 106 -9.20 -5.91 -2.83
CA LEU A 106 -9.40 -6.13 -1.39
C LEU A 106 -10.88 -6.35 -1.04
N LEU A 107 -11.80 -5.58 -1.67
CA LEU A 107 -13.24 -5.74 -1.48
C LEU A 107 -13.75 -7.08 -2.01
N ILE A 108 -13.27 -7.52 -3.20
CA ILE A 108 -13.69 -8.79 -3.83
C ILE A 108 -13.18 -9.99 -3.02
N THR A 109 -11.94 -9.91 -2.52
CA THR A 109 -11.34 -11.00 -1.74
C THR A 109 -11.73 -11.00 -0.27
N GLY A 110 -12.34 -9.91 0.22
CA GLY A 110 -12.64 -9.74 1.64
C GLY A 110 -11.38 -9.58 2.52
N THR A 111 -10.23 -9.30 1.92
CA THR A 111 -8.95 -9.18 2.61
C THR A 111 -8.82 -7.79 3.21
N THR A 112 -8.40 -7.69 4.46
CA THR A 112 -8.08 -6.41 5.10
C THR A 112 -6.69 -5.94 4.68
N LEU A 113 -6.53 -4.62 4.56
CA LEU A 113 -5.21 -4.03 4.29
C LEU A 113 -4.33 -4.17 5.54
N ASP A 114 -3.45 -5.12 5.49
CA ASP A 114 -2.44 -5.37 6.52
C ASP A 114 -1.10 -4.67 6.21
N MET A 115 -0.11 -4.89 7.06
CA MET A 115 1.23 -4.32 6.90
C MET A 115 1.90 -4.76 5.59
N MET A 116 1.74 -6.02 5.20
CA MET A 116 2.31 -6.54 3.94
C MET A 116 1.55 -6.03 2.73
N GLY A 117 0.23 -5.84 2.84
CA GLY A 117 -0.57 -5.16 1.84
C GLY A 117 -0.12 -3.71 1.61
N ALA A 118 0.22 -2.99 2.68
CA ALA A 118 0.76 -1.63 2.58
C ALA A 118 2.14 -1.61 1.89
N LEU A 119 3.02 -2.58 2.17
CA LEU A 119 4.26 -2.76 1.41
C LEU A 119 3.98 -3.06 -0.06
N GLY A 120 2.96 -3.88 -0.34
CA GLY A 120 2.49 -4.16 -1.69
C GLY A 120 2.08 -2.91 -2.46
N LEU A 121 1.41 -1.94 -1.79
CA LEU A 121 1.08 -0.64 -2.37
C LEU A 121 2.34 0.15 -2.76
N ILE A 122 3.35 0.18 -1.92
CA ILE A 122 4.62 0.86 -2.20
C ILE A 122 5.31 0.24 -3.42
N LEU A 123 5.37 -1.09 -3.48
CA LEU A 123 5.90 -1.82 -4.64
C LEU A 123 5.09 -1.52 -5.91
N LEU A 124 3.76 -1.53 -5.80
CA LEU A 124 2.84 -1.24 -6.91
C LEU A 124 3.09 0.14 -7.50
N ILE A 125 3.24 1.18 -6.67
CA ILE A 125 3.57 2.54 -7.13
C ILE A 125 4.82 2.52 -8.01
N GLY A 126 5.87 1.84 -7.58
CA GLY A 126 7.12 1.74 -8.36
C GLY A 126 6.94 1.05 -9.71
N ILE A 127 6.14 -0.02 -9.77
CA ILE A 127 5.89 -0.77 -11.01
C ILE A 127 5.05 0.07 -11.98
N VAL A 128 3.99 0.71 -11.48
CA VAL A 128 3.06 1.53 -12.28
C VAL A 128 3.78 2.75 -12.86
N VAL A 129 4.54 3.46 -12.04
CA VAL A 129 5.33 4.63 -12.48
C VAL A 129 6.35 4.21 -13.55
N LYS A 130 7.05 3.10 -13.36
CA LYS A 130 7.99 2.56 -14.36
C LYS A 130 7.31 2.34 -15.72
N ASN A 131 6.12 1.74 -15.74
CA ASN A 131 5.36 1.53 -16.97
C ASN A 131 4.98 2.85 -17.64
N GLY A 132 4.55 3.83 -16.85
CA GLY A 132 4.23 5.19 -17.32
C GLY A 132 5.44 5.91 -17.90
N ILE A 133 6.61 5.82 -17.25
CA ILE A 133 7.86 6.41 -17.75
C ILE A 133 8.19 5.89 -19.15
N VAL A 134 8.19 4.57 -19.33
CA VAL A 134 8.53 3.93 -20.61
C VAL A 134 7.59 4.37 -21.74
N LEU A 135 6.29 4.54 -21.44
CA LEU A 135 5.30 4.97 -22.42
C LEU A 135 5.49 6.44 -22.79
N VAL A 136 5.62 7.33 -21.79
CA VAL A 136 5.75 8.78 -22.02
C VAL A 136 7.09 9.12 -22.71
N ASP A 137 8.17 8.42 -22.35
CA ASP A 137 9.47 8.56 -23.00
C ASP A 137 9.37 8.24 -24.51
N TYR A 138 8.68 7.15 -24.83
CA TYR A 138 8.50 6.77 -26.24
C TYR A 138 7.58 7.74 -27.01
N ILE A 139 6.57 8.31 -26.36
CA ILE A 139 5.72 9.37 -26.94
C ILE A 139 6.59 10.59 -27.29
N ASN A 140 7.47 11.01 -26.37
CA ASN A 140 8.38 12.12 -26.63
C ASN A 140 9.31 11.82 -27.81
N LEU A 141 9.89 10.63 -27.86
CA LEU A 141 10.75 10.19 -28.96
C LEU A 141 10.01 10.25 -30.32
N MET A 142 8.75 9.87 -30.39
CA MET A 142 7.94 9.96 -31.61
C MET A 142 7.66 11.42 -31.98
N ARG A 143 7.40 12.28 -30.99
CA ARG A 143 7.21 13.71 -31.22
C ARG A 143 8.48 14.38 -31.76
N ASP A 144 9.64 14.02 -31.24
CA ASP A 144 10.94 14.54 -31.71
C ASP A 144 11.23 14.10 -33.15
N ARG A 145 10.65 12.99 -33.59
CA ARG A 145 10.70 12.52 -34.98
C ARG A 145 9.71 13.22 -35.92
N GLY A 146 8.91 14.17 -35.41
CA GLY A 146 7.99 14.99 -36.20
C GLY A 146 6.55 14.45 -36.29
N TYR A 147 6.19 13.39 -35.57
CA TYR A 147 4.82 12.88 -35.52
C TYR A 147 3.90 13.83 -34.74
N GLU A 148 2.64 13.97 -35.17
CA GLU A 148 1.62 14.68 -34.39
C GLU A 148 1.34 13.96 -33.07
N LEU A 149 0.88 14.72 -32.07
CA LEU A 149 0.66 14.17 -30.71
C LEU A 149 -0.25 12.93 -30.71
N LYS A 150 -1.36 12.96 -31.45
CA LYS A 150 -2.31 11.83 -31.50
C LYS A 150 -1.69 10.59 -32.14
N GLU A 151 -0.93 10.80 -33.21
CA GLU A 151 -0.23 9.73 -33.92
C GLU A 151 0.92 9.17 -33.07
N ALA A 152 1.69 10.03 -32.41
CA ALA A 152 2.76 9.63 -31.48
C ALA A 152 2.22 8.77 -30.34
N ILE A 153 1.05 9.11 -29.76
CA ILE A 153 0.39 8.32 -28.70
C ILE A 153 -0.04 6.95 -29.23
N ALA A 154 -0.69 6.90 -30.42
CA ALA A 154 -1.14 5.65 -31.01
C ALA A 154 0.02 4.71 -31.34
N LEU A 155 1.07 5.19 -31.97
CA LEU A 155 2.27 4.43 -32.29
C LEU A 155 3.01 3.95 -31.04
N SER A 156 3.07 4.79 -30.01
CA SER A 156 3.72 4.46 -28.74
C SER A 156 2.94 3.37 -28.01
N GLY A 157 1.61 3.49 -27.95
CA GLY A 157 0.75 2.45 -27.38
C GLY A 157 0.92 1.13 -28.11
N GLN A 158 0.86 1.12 -29.43
CA GLN A 158 1.03 -0.10 -30.25
C GLN A 158 2.40 -0.76 -30.03
N SER A 159 3.47 0.04 -29.98
CA SER A 159 4.85 -0.46 -29.83
C SER A 159 5.16 -0.97 -28.41
N ARG A 160 4.60 -0.31 -27.39
CA ARG A 160 4.92 -0.60 -25.98
C ARG A 160 3.89 -1.48 -25.27
N LEU A 161 2.71 -1.68 -25.85
CA LEU A 161 1.66 -2.52 -25.26
C LEU A 161 2.17 -3.94 -24.96
N ARG A 162 2.83 -4.58 -25.93
CA ARG A 162 3.31 -5.95 -25.77
C ARG A 162 4.33 -6.10 -24.63
N PRO A 163 5.43 -5.31 -24.53
CA PRO A 163 6.37 -5.36 -23.41
C PRO A 163 5.71 -5.06 -22.07
N VAL A 164 4.83 -4.06 -21.99
CA VAL A 164 4.14 -3.69 -20.75
C VAL A 164 3.20 -4.80 -20.29
N LEU A 165 2.41 -5.38 -21.18
CA LEU A 165 1.56 -6.52 -20.86
C LEU A 165 2.37 -7.74 -20.42
N MET A 166 3.49 -8.05 -21.07
CA MET A 166 4.36 -9.16 -20.67
C MET A 166 4.86 -8.97 -19.22
N THR A 167 5.33 -7.77 -18.87
CA THR A 167 5.79 -7.51 -17.50
C THR A 167 4.63 -7.56 -16.49
N ALA A 168 3.47 -6.99 -16.83
CA ALA A 168 2.29 -7.04 -15.97
C ALA A 168 1.83 -8.49 -15.74
N PHE A 169 1.66 -9.29 -16.79
CA PHE A 169 1.27 -10.69 -16.69
C PHE A 169 2.29 -11.53 -15.91
N THR A 170 3.58 -11.33 -16.17
CA THR A 170 4.63 -12.06 -15.43
C THR A 170 4.57 -11.73 -13.94
N THR A 171 4.38 -10.47 -13.58
CA THR A 171 4.27 -10.04 -12.18
C THR A 171 2.98 -10.59 -11.55
N ILE A 172 1.84 -10.49 -12.23
CA ILE A 172 0.57 -11.02 -11.75
C ILE A 172 0.68 -12.53 -11.52
N LEU A 173 1.14 -13.29 -12.52
CA LEU A 173 1.31 -14.74 -12.41
C LEU A 173 2.31 -15.13 -11.31
N GLY A 174 3.38 -14.36 -11.13
CA GLY A 174 4.34 -14.55 -10.04
C GLY A 174 3.75 -14.32 -8.65
N MET A 175 2.75 -13.44 -8.54
CA MET A 175 2.07 -13.13 -7.27
C MET A 175 0.89 -14.07 -6.97
N VAL A 176 0.34 -14.79 -7.99
CA VAL A 176 -0.79 -15.71 -7.80
C VAL A 176 -0.51 -16.77 -6.72
N PRO A 177 0.63 -17.48 -6.69
CA PRO A 177 0.89 -18.46 -5.63
C PRO A 177 0.84 -17.84 -4.22
N MET A 178 1.33 -16.61 -4.09
CA MET A 178 1.32 -15.86 -2.83
C MET A 178 -0.09 -15.44 -2.42
N ALA A 179 -0.90 -14.99 -3.38
CA ALA A 179 -2.29 -14.59 -3.15
C ALA A 179 -3.23 -15.78 -2.91
N MET A 180 -2.86 -17.01 -3.30
CA MET A 180 -3.68 -18.21 -3.14
C MET A 180 -3.19 -19.13 -2.03
N SER A 181 -2.06 -18.85 -1.42
CA SER A 181 -1.49 -19.72 -0.39
C SER A 181 -2.29 -19.64 0.91
N THR A 182 -2.63 -20.80 1.45
CA THR A 182 -3.36 -20.97 2.73
C THR A 182 -2.51 -21.67 3.80
N SER A 183 -1.20 -21.81 3.56
CA SER A 183 -0.28 -22.45 4.50
C SER A 183 -0.01 -21.57 5.72
N GLU A 184 0.30 -22.16 6.86
CA GLU A 184 0.74 -21.44 8.05
C GLU A 184 1.92 -20.49 7.72
N GLY A 185 1.79 -19.21 8.00
CA GLY A 185 2.78 -18.16 7.68
C GLY A 185 2.61 -17.50 6.30
N SER A 186 1.83 -18.07 5.38
CA SER A 186 1.52 -17.43 4.09
C SER A 186 0.50 -16.30 4.22
N GLU A 187 -0.31 -16.34 5.27
CA GLU A 187 -1.29 -15.31 5.58
C GLU A 187 -0.67 -13.91 5.61
N LEU A 188 0.59 -13.80 6.05
CA LEU A 188 1.33 -12.55 6.10
C LEU A 188 1.56 -11.94 4.70
N TRP A 189 1.76 -12.78 3.68
CA TRP A 189 2.10 -12.34 2.32
C TRP A 189 0.89 -12.25 1.40
N HIS A 190 -0.24 -12.86 1.79
CA HIS A 190 -1.47 -12.89 1.03
C HIS A 190 -1.95 -11.47 0.65
N GLY A 191 -2.01 -10.55 1.62
CA GLY A 191 -2.41 -9.16 1.40
C GLY A 191 -1.55 -8.45 0.34
N MET A 192 -0.23 -8.68 0.35
CA MET A 192 0.67 -8.10 -0.66
C MET A 192 0.36 -8.63 -2.07
N GLY A 193 0.11 -9.94 -2.20
CA GLY A 193 -0.25 -10.56 -3.48
C GLY A 193 -1.53 -9.98 -4.06
N VAL A 194 -2.58 -9.88 -3.25
CA VAL A 194 -3.89 -9.32 -3.64
C VAL A 194 -3.77 -7.87 -4.08
N VAL A 195 -3.05 -7.04 -3.31
CA VAL A 195 -2.82 -5.62 -3.60
C VAL A 195 -2.13 -5.42 -4.93
N VAL A 196 -1.04 -6.15 -5.18
CA VAL A 196 -0.25 -6.00 -6.41
C VAL A 196 -1.03 -6.51 -7.63
N ILE A 197 -1.70 -7.65 -7.53
CA ILE A 197 -2.53 -8.19 -8.62
C ILE A 197 -3.66 -7.22 -8.96
N GLY A 198 -4.41 -6.77 -7.96
CA GLY A 198 -5.53 -5.85 -8.16
C GLY A 198 -5.11 -4.52 -8.76
N GLY A 199 -4.05 -3.93 -8.24
CA GLY A 199 -3.53 -2.66 -8.73
C GLY A 199 -3.00 -2.73 -10.16
N LEU A 200 -2.24 -3.78 -10.51
CA LEU A 200 -1.73 -3.97 -11.87
C LEU A 200 -2.81 -4.30 -12.90
N THR A 201 -3.93 -4.89 -12.48
CA THR A 201 -5.02 -5.25 -13.40
C THR A 201 -5.77 -4.00 -13.89
N VAL A 202 -5.81 -2.94 -13.09
CA VAL A 202 -6.57 -1.71 -13.38
C VAL A 202 -5.67 -0.56 -13.85
N SER A 203 -4.36 -0.61 -13.57
CA SER A 203 -3.41 0.48 -13.87
C SER A 203 -3.04 0.62 -15.37
#